data_a3ad32ea122c35990076d09b4e6f356e
#
_entry.id   a3ad32ea122c35990076d09b4e6f356e
#
_cell.length_a   1.000
_cell.length_b   1.000
_cell.length_c   1.000
_cell.angle_alpha   90.00
_cell.angle_beta   90.00
_cell.angle_gamma   90.00
#
_symmetry.space_group_name_H-M   'P 1'
#
loop_
_entity.id
_entity.type
_entity.pdbx_description
1 polymer ?
#
loop_
_entity_poly.entity_id
_entity_poly.type
_entity_poly.pdbx_seq_one_letter_code
_entity_poly.pdbx_strand_id
1 'polypeptide(L)'
;MTERKALGGRVRLAIGATFLLSTWGAAAEPLNVKLDWTPWAVHAPFHLAVEKGWFKQAGLDVRLEDGNGSVTAVQIVGGSDRFDVGQAALASMVIARSKGLPVKGLATFATSSDIGVLVPKDSGINGPEGLKGRKIAYTAGSLEAPFVDAFLAAGGLRRSDVDLLSVDAAGKAATYAVGRADAVISTIPFVLASVSRQRASNAIPFAQHGLDMVSFGLFTSEAKLASRGQELATFSNVVAKSWNYIYSGHEQEAVDAIVAQRPNGRLDKAILLDQLNILKTYFGPAVEQGSIGVNQPADWDKTVATLERVELIPAGQKATDYYQSGVVTPQSLSSLELK
;
A
#
# COMPACT_ATOMS: atom_id res chain seq x y z
N MET A 1 29.27 93.05 -33.44
CA MET A 1 27.81 92.84 -33.68
C MET A 1 27.67 91.44 -34.25
N THR A 2 26.70 90.75 -33.76
CA THR A 2 26.09 89.41 -34.10
C THR A 2 26.77 88.22 -33.40
N GLU A 3 26.05 87.85 -32.36
CA GLU A 3 26.14 86.58 -31.61
C GLU A 3 25.67 85.37 -32.45
N ARG A 4 26.37 84.25 -32.32
CA ARG A 4 25.81 82.95 -32.72
C ARG A 4 25.68 82.05 -31.51
N LYS A 5 24.42 81.73 -31.19
CA LYS A 5 24.07 80.72 -30.17
C LYS A 5 24.35 79.34 -30.75
N ALA A 6 25.11 78.57 -30.02
CA ALA A 6 25.27 77.09 -30.25
C ALA A 6 24.22 76.35 -29.44
N LEU A 7 23.35 75.53 -30.11
CA LEU A 7 22.43 74.56 -29.53
C LEU A 7 23.18 73.24 -29.29
N GLY A 8 23.41 72.91 -28.01
CA GLY A 8 23.94 71.61 -27.61
C GLY A 8 22.79 70.60 -27.36
N GLY A 9 22.57 69.70 -28.32
CA GLY A 9 21.67 68.58 -28.12
C GLY A 9 22.27 67.46 -27.27
N ARG A 10 21.69 67.22 -26.10
CA ARG A 10 22.03 66.06 -25.25
C ARG A 10 21.23 64.88 -25.69
N VAL A 11 21.89 63.89 -26.34
CA VAL A 11 21.31 62.56 -26.61
C VAL A 11 21.34 61.77 -25.30
N ARG A 12 20.18 61.46 -24.73
CA ARG A 12 20.03 60.55 -23.62
C ARG A 12 19.93 59.14 -24.16
N LEU A 13 20.97 58.32 -24.02
CA LEU A 13 20.92 56.87 -24.25
C LEU A 13 20.15 56.22 -23.12
N ALA A 14 18.95 55.74 -23.40
CA ALA A 14 18.20 54.90 -22.46
C ALA A 14 18.70 53.45 -22.59
N ILE A 15 19.52 53.03 -21.62
CA ILE A 15 19.93 51.62 -21.49
C ILE A 15 18.73 50.89 -20.85
N GLY A 16 17.95 50.17 -21.67
CA GLY A 16 16.93 49.26 -21.22
C GLY A 16 17.60 48.02 -20.62
N ALA A 17 17.65 47.94 -19.29
CA ALA A 17 18.03 46.72 -18.58
C ALA A 17 16.87 45.71 -18.68
N THR A 18 16.97 44.76 -19.61
CA THR A 18 16.06 43.58 -19.68
C THR A 18 16.41 42.65 -18.50
N PHE A 19 15.66 42.73 -17.42
CA PHE A 19 15.69 41.74 -16.34
C PHE A 19 15.15 40.40 -16.89
N LEU A 20 16.02 39.49 -17.26
CA LEU A 20 15.71 38.07 -17.43
C LEU A 20 15.41 37.52 -16.04
N LEU A 21 14.11 37.49 -15.68
CA LEU A 21 13.62 36.71 -14.56
C LEU A 21 13.85 35.23 -14.88
N SER A 22 15.03 34.72 -14.47
CA SER A 22 15.26 33.28 -14.36
C SER A 22 14.27 32.76 -13.33
N THR A 23 13.16 32.18 -13.78
CA THR A 23 12.32 31.34 -12.92
C THR A 23 13.16 30.11 -12.59
N TRP A 24 13.90 30.15 -11.50
CA TRP A 24 14.34 28.94 -10.84
C TRP A 24 13.07 28.17 -10.48
N GLY A 25 12.78 27.16 -11.28
CA GLY A 25 11.75 26.19 -10.91
C GLY A 25 12.14 25.67 -9.52
N ALA A 26 11.33 26.00 -8.52
CA ALA A 26 11.46 25.40 -7.20
C ALA A 26 11.44 23.88 -7.43
N ALA A 27 12.51 23.19 -7.03
CA ALA A 27 12.51 21.74 -7.07
C ALA A 27 11.28 21.26 -6.30
N ALA A 28 10.48 20.40 -6.92
CA ALA A 28 9.29 19.87 -6.28
C ALA A 28 9.69 19.24 -4.94
N GLU A 29 8.96 19.59 -3.88
CA GLU A 29 9.20 19.00 -2.56
C GLU A 29 9.02 17.47 -2.65
N PRO A 30 9.98 16.66 -2.13
CA PRO A 30 9.89 15.21 -2.24
C PRO A 30 8.59 14.68 -1.65
N LEU A 31 7.99 13.69 -2.33
CA LEU A 31 6.84 12.95 -1.85
C LEU A 31 7.33 11.71 -1.10
N ASN A 32 7.21 11.75 0.22
CA ASN A 32 7.69 10.69 1.10
C ASN A 32 6.61 9.61 1.26
N VAL A 33 6.96 8.39 0.89
CA VAL A 33 6.05 7.23 0.88
C VAL A 33 6.46 6.23 1.96
N LYS A 34 5.52 5.86 2.82
CA LYS A 34 5.68 4.78 3.80
C LYS A 34 5.06 3.50 3.27
N LEU A 35 5.88 2.48 2.99
CA LEU A 35 5.44 1.13 2.69
C LEU A 35 5.12 0.39 3.99
N ASP A 36 4.28 -0.64 3.92
CA ASP A 36 3.76 -1.31 5.12
C ASP A 36 4.70 -2.35 5.71
N TRP A 37 5.57 -2.95 4.91
CA TRP A 37 6.36 -4.11 5.30
C TRP A 37 7.80 -4.08 4.79
N THR A 38 8.58 -5.10 5.14
CA THR A 38 9.85 -5.41 4.46
C THR A 38 9.60 -5.68 2.98
N PRO A 39 10.59 -5.49 2.08
CA PRO A 39 10.38 -5.60 0.64
C PRO A 39 9.77 -6.95 0.22
N TRP A 40 8.66 -6.89 -0.52
CA TRP A 40 7.97 -8.04 -1.10
C TRP A 40 7.11 -7.61 -2.30
N ALA A 41 6.44 -8.54 -2.95
CA ALA A 41 5.79 -8.31 -4.24
C ALA A 41 4.72 -7.20 -4.26
N VAL A 42 4.03 -6.92 -3.14
CA VAL A 42 3.04 -5.82 -3.09
C VAL A 42 3.66 -4.45 -3.34
N HIS A 43 4.98 -4.34 -3.14
CA HIS A 43 5.72 -3.10 -3.39
C HIS A 43 6.20 -2.95 -4.85
N ALA A 44 5.94 -3.93 -5.69
CA ALA A 44 6.37 -3.97 -7.09
C ALA A 44 6.03 -2.70 -7.90
N PRO A 45 4.81 -2.14 -7.85
CA PRO A 45 4.45 -1.00 -8.68
C PRO A 45 5.25 0.27 -8.32
N PHE A 46 5.64 0.42 -7.06
CA PHE A 46 6.44 1.56 -6.61
C PHE A 46 7.86 1.48 -7.14
N HIS A 47 8.50 0.32 -7.00
CA HIS A 47 9.85 0.07 -7.48
C HIS A 47 9.93 0.13 -9.00
N LEU A 48 8.94 -0.44 -9.69
CA LEU A 48 8.87 -0.39 -11.14
C LEU A 48 8.72 1.07 -11.64
N ALA A 49 7.84 1.86 -11.02
CA ALA A 49 7.64 3.26 -11.39
C ALA A 49 8.90 4.12 -11.15
N VAL A 50 9.69 3.82 -10.10
CA VAL A 50 11.00 4.45 -9.87
C VAL A 50 11.98 4.06 -10.97
N GLU A 51 12.11 2.76 -11.28
CA GLU A 51 13.04 2.22 -12.28
C GLU A 51 12.76 2.73 -13.68
N LYS A 52 11.48 2.76 -14.08
CA LYS A 52 11.02 3.30 -15.36
C LYS A 52 11.07 4.83 -15.42
N GLY A 53 11.31 5.51 -14.30
CA GLY A 53 11.27 6.97 -14.22
C GLY A 53 9.88 7.59 -14.36
N TRP A 54 8.82 6.81 -14.19
CA TRP A 54 7.42 7.26 -14.37
C TRP A 54 6.99 8.33 -13.38
N PHE A 55 7.47 8.27 -12.14
CA PHE A 55 7.22 9.36 -11.17
C PHE A 55 7.84 10.67 -11.64
N LYS A 56 9.09 10.64 -12.14
CA LYS A 56 9.77 11.83 -12.68
C LYS A 56 9.07 12.38 -13.93
N GLN A 57 8.60 11.50 -14.83
CA GLN A 57 7.80 11.91 -16.00
C GLN A 57 6.50 12.60 -15.58
N ALA A 58 5.91 12.18 -14.45
CA ALA A 58 4.73 12.79 -13.86
C ALA A 58 5.04 14.03 -12.98
N GLY A 59 6.31 14.50 -12.93
CA GLY A 59 6.72 15.67 -12.17
C GLY A 59 6.89 15.44 -10.67
N LEU A 60 7.04 14.18 -10.22
CA LEU A 60 7.16 13.79 -8.82
C LEU A 60 8.58 13.34 -8.47
N ASP A 61 9.13 13.84 -7.36
CA ASP A 61 10.29 13.27 -6.67
C ASP A 61 9.79 12.36 -5.55
N VAL A 62 9.91 11.04 -5.72
CA VAL A 62 9.33 10.04 -4.80
C VAL A 62 10.42 9.34 -4.00
N ARG A 63 10.23 9.27 -2.68
CA ARG A 63 11.12 8.58 -1.74
C ARG A 63 10.36 7.47 -1.03
N LEU A 64 10.83 6.23 -1.20
CA LEU A 64 10.21 5.03 -0.62
C LEU A 64 10.93 4.63 0.66
N GLU A 65 10.18 4.46 1.75
CA GLU A 65 10.67 3.90 3.00
C GLU A 65 9.91 2.62 3.33
N ASP A 66 10.65 1.52 3.53
CA ASP A 66 10.09 0.21 3.91
C ASP A 66 9.51 0.26 5.34
N GLY A 67 8.60 -0.68 5.67
CA GLY A 67 7.90 -0.74 6.94
C GLY A 67 8.09 -2.05 7.71
N ASN A 68 7.28 -2.21 8.72
CA ASN A 68 7.26 -3.38 9.61
C ASN A 68 5.85 -3.77 10.09
N GLY A 69 4.81 -3.27 9.41
CA GLY A 69 3.42 -3.61 9.66
C GLY A 69 2.45 -2.56 9.18
N SER A 70 1.31 -2.97 8.61
CA SER A 70 0.27 -2.05 8.11
C SER A 70 -0.32 -1.18 9.22
N VAL A 71 -0.58 -1.74 10.43
CA VAL A 71 -1.06 -0.96 11.57
C VAL A 71 -0.04 0.11 11.96
N THR A 72 1.24 -0.25 12.00
CA THR A 72 2.33 0.69 12.30
C THR A 72 2.46 1.78 11.23
N ALA A 73 2.39 1.41 9.94
CA ALA A 73 2.47 2.37 8.84
C ALA A 73 1.31 3.38 8.89
N VAL A 74 0.09 2.91 9.16
CA VAL A 74 -1.11 3.76 9.31
C VAL A 74 -0.93 4.78 10.44
N GLN A 75 -0.43 4.34 11.60
CA GLN A 75 -0.18 5.23 12.74
C GLN A 75 0.90 6.28 12.44
N ILE A 76 1.98 5.90 11.76
CA ILE A 76 3.07 6.80 11.41
C ILE A 76 2.59 7.88 10.42
N VAL A 77 1.90 7.48 9.34
CA VAL A 77 1.43 8.42 8.30
C VAL A 77 0.31 9.33 8.82
N GLY A 78 -0.61 8.79 9.63
CA GLY A 78 -1.71 9.59 10.16
C GLY A 78 -1.33 10.46 11.36
N GLY A 79 -0.26 10.10 12.08
CA GLY A 79 0.16 10.77 13.32
C GLY A 79 1.36 11.71 13.17
N SER A 80 1.93 11.86 11.95
CA SER A 80 3.09 12.74 11.73
C SER A 80 3.09 13.36 10.34
N ASP A 81 3.82 14.48 10.19
CA ASP A 81 3.99 15.17 8.90
C ASP A 81 5.13 14.57 8.05
N ARG A 82 5.81 13.54 8.54
CA ARG A 82 7.01 12.95 7.90
C ARG A 82 6.71 12.31 6.55
N PHE A 83 5.52 11.71 6.41
CA PHE A 83 5.11 11.01 5.20
C PHE A 83 3.88 11.66 4.58
N ASP A 84 3.85 11.68 3.26
CA ASP A 84 2.75 12.24 2.47
C ASP A 84 1.70 11.19 2.13
N VAL A 85 2.14 9.95 1.92
CA VAL A 85 1.27 8.83 1.56
C VAL A 85 1.79 7.53 2.17
N GLY A 86 0.88 6.64 2.52
CA GLY A 86 1.17 5.28 2.96
C GLY A 86 0.57 4.24 2.02
N GLN A 87 1.24 3.10 1.94
CA GLN A 87 0.67 1.87 1.41
C GLN A 87 0.46 0.91 2.58
N ALA A 88 -0.74 0.37 2.74
CA ALA A 88 -1.07 -0.57 3.82
C ALA A 88 -2.35 -1.35 3.49
N ALA A 89 -2.71 -2.32 4.34
CA ALA A 89 -4.04 -2.91 4.37
C ALA A 89 -5.06 -1.87 4.80
N LEU A 90 -5.98 -1.49 3.90
CA LEU A 90 -6.95 -0.41 4.11
C LEU A 90 -7.95 -0.69 5.24
N ALA A 91 -8.26 -1.95 5.53
CA ALA A 91 -9.07 -2.31 6.69
C ALA A 91 -8.43 -1.86 8.02
N SER A 92 -7.08 -1.91 8.13
CA SER A 92 -6.36 -1.36 9.28
C SER A 92 -6.48 0.17 9.36
N MET A 93 -6.50 0.85 8.21
CA MET A 93 -6.72 2.29 8.12
C MET A 93 -8.15 2.67 8.55
N VAL A 94 -9.17 1.90 8.12
CA VAL A 94 -10.57 2.09 8.55
C VAL A 94 -10.71 2.01 10.07
N ILE A 95 -10.10 0.98 10.69
CA ILE A 95 -10.10 0.82 12.16
C ILE A 95 -9.40 1.99 12.86
N ALA A 96 -8.28 2.47 12.34
CA ALA A 96 -7.58 3.61 12.92
C ALA A 96 -8.40 4.91 12.80
N ARG A 97 -9.01 5.14 11.63
CA ARG A 97 -9.89 6.30 11.42
C ARG A 97 -11.10 6.29 12.32
N SER A 98 -11.76 5.14 12.52
CA SER A 98 -12.92 5.03 13.42
C SER A 98 -12.58 5.38 14.87
N LYS A 99 -11.29 5.33 15.23
CA LYS A 99 -10.73 5.73 16.55
C LYS A 99 -10.20 7.17 16.56
N GLY A 100 -10.47 7.94 15.49
CA GLY A 100 -10.14 9.36 15.42
C GLY A 100 -8.85 9.72 14.70
N LEU A 101 -8.10 8.75 14.13
CA LEU A 101 -6.92 9.09 13.32
C LEU A 101 -7.36 9.73 11.99
N PRO A 102 -6.90 10.96 11.62
CA PRO A 102 -7.41 11.68 10.46
C PRO A 102 -6.75 11.19 9.15
N VAL A 103 -7.13 9.99 8.69
CA VAL A 103 -6.61 9.35 7.48
C VAL A 103 -7.72 8.99 6.50
N LYS A 104 -7.42 8.96 5.19
CA LYS A 104 -8.35 8.52 4.12
C LYS A 104 -7.66 7.64 3.09
N GLY A 105 -8.38 6.64 2.59
CA GLY A 105 -7.97 5.82 1.45
C GLY A 105 -7.98 6.64 0.15
N LEU A 106 -6.95 6.45 -0.68
CA LEU A 106 -6.80 7.10 -1.98
C LEU A 106 -7.08 6.14 -3.14
N ALA A 107 -6.60 4.90 -3.03
CA ALA A 107 -6.72 3.88 -4.08
C ALA A 107 -6.79 2.49 -3.46
N THR A 108 -7.64 1.62 -4.00
CA THR A 108 -7.77 0.21 -3.58
C THR A 108 -7.13 -0.71 -4.62
N PHE A 109 -6.20 -1.56 -4.21
CA PHE A 109 -5.58 -2.56 -5.10
C PHE A 109 -6.23 -3.92 -4.93
N ALA A 110 -6.23 -4.47 -3.71
CA ALA A 110 -6.85 -5.74 -3.38
C ALA A 110 -8.25 -5.52 -2.81
N THR A 111 -9.27 -6.04 -3.51
CA THR A 111 -10.70 -5.86 -3.19
C THR A 111 -11.25 -6.94 -2.27
N SER A 112 -10.42 -7.94 -1.93
CA SER A 112 -10.73 -9.04 -1.02
C SER A 112 -9.61 -9.22 -0.01
N SER A 113 -9.95 -9.76 1.18
CA SER A 113 -8.98 -10.02 2.24
C SER A 113 -8.04 -11.16 1.86
N ASP A 114 -6.75 -10.87 1.86
CA ASP A 114 -5.68 -11.82 1.62
C ASP A 114 -5.05 -12.37 2.92
N ILE A 115 -5.62 -12.03 4.07
CA ILE A 115 -5.20 -12.55 5.37
C ILE A 115 -5.62 -14.01 5.52
N GLY A 116 -4.74 -14.83 6.05
CA GLY A 116 -5.05 -16.22 6.38
C GLY A 116 -4.11 -16.83 7.39
N VAL A 117 -4.48 -18.02 7.82
CA VAL A 117 -3.62 -18.89 8.63
C VAL A 117 -3.02 -19.95 7.72
N LEU A 118 -1.70 -20.08 7.72
CA LEU A 118 -1.04 -21.23 7.13
C LEU A 118 -0.81 -22.29 8.19
N VAL A 119 -1.15 -23.53 7.82
CA VAL A 119 -0.93 -24.76 8.60
C VAL A 119 -0.23 -25.80 7.75
N PRO A 120 0.53 -26.75 8.33
CA PRO A 120 1.10 -27.83 7.55
C PRO A 120 0.04 -28.60 6.78
N LYS A 121 0.35 -29.01 5.56
CA LYS A 121 -0.60 -29.67 4.64
C LYS A 121 -1.21 -30.94 5.24
N ASP A 122 -0.44 -31.65 6.06
CA ASP A 122 -0.77 -32.91 6.72
C ASP A 122 -1.31 -32.73 8.15
N SER A 123 -1.55 -31.49 8.59
CA SER A 123 -1.99 -31.19 9.95
C SER A 123 -3.42 -31.60 10.27
N GLY A 124 -4.26 -31.79 9.23
CA GLY A 124 -5.70 -32.00 9.37
C GLY A 124 -6.49 -30.76 9.80
N ILE A 125 -5.86 -29.60 9.94
CA ILE A 125 -6.51 -28.34 10.31
C ILE A 125 -7.12 -27.69 9.07
N ASN A 126 -8.44 -27.48 9.06
CA ASN A 126 -9.18 -26.94 7.93
C ASN A 126 -9.98 -25.67 8.28
N GLY A 127 -10.01 -25.29 9.55
CA GLY A 127 -10.72 -24.11 10.03
C GLY A 127 -10.16 -23.60 11.36
N PRO A 128 -10.63 -22.45 11.86
CA PRO A 128 -10.14 -21.84 13.08
C PRO A 128 -10.33 -22.73 14.33
N GLU A 129 -11.32 -23.60 14.37
CA GLU A 129 -11.58 -24.56 15.48
C GLU A 129 -10.42 -25.53 15.68
N GLY A 130 -9.69 -25.89 14.61
CA GLY A 130 -8.53 -26.77 14.65
C GLY A 130 -7.28 -26.13 15.26
N LEU A 131 -7.32 -24.83 15.55
CA LEU A 131 -6.18 -24.10 16.12
C LEU A 131 -6.11 -24.21 17.66
N LYS A 132 -7.08 -24.87 18.31
CA LYS A 132 -7.07 -25.04 19.78
C LYS A 132 -5.78 -25.68 20.26
N GLY A 133 -5.12 -25.03 21.23
CA GLY A 133 -3.84 -25.46 21.80
C GLY A 133 -2.62 -25.34 20.87
N ARG A 134 -2.78 -24.75 19.70
CA ARG A 134 -1.68 -24.58 18.72
C ARG A 134 -0.88 -23.32 19.01
N LYS A 135 0.42 -23.41 18.70
CA LYS A 135 1.32 -22.26 18.71
C LYS A 135 1.26 -21.55 17.36
N ILE A 136 0.87 -20.26 17.38
CA ILE A 136 0.59 -19.49 16.18
C ILE A 136 1.52 -18.27 16.11
N ALA A 137 2.37 -18.20 15.09
CA ALA A 137 3.21 -17.05 14.86
C ALA A 137 2.41 -15.90 14.22
N TYR A 138 2.58 -14.68 14.72
CA TYR A 138 2.00 -13.45 14.16
C TYR A 138 2.90 -12.26 14.48
N THR A 139 2.61 -11.07 13.92
CA THR A 139 3.33 -9.81 14.22
C THR A 139 2.36 -8.77 14.76
N ALA A 140 2.62 -8.23 15.95
CA ALA A 140 1.68 -7.35 16.66
C ALA A 140 1.31 -6.05 15.93
N GLY A 141 2.22 -5.47 15.13
CA GLY A 141 1.96 -4.24 14.34
C GLY A 141 1.53 -4.50 12.89
N SER A 142 1.29 -5.76 12.52
CA SER A 142 0.95 -6.21 11.16
C SER A 142 -0.55 -6.12 10.86
N LEU A 143 -0.89 -6.34 9.59
CA LEU A 143 -2.27 -6.24 9.09
C LEU A 143 -3.23 -7.24 9.73
N GLU A 144 -2.76 -8.41 10.14
CA GLU A 144 -3.59 -9.46 10.75
C GLU A 144 -3.94 -9.18 12.21
N ALA A 145 -3.12 -8.42 12.93
CA ALA A 145 -3.22 -8.27 14.38
C ALA A 145 -4.62 -7.84 14.90
N PRO A 146 -5.34 -6.91 14.26
CA PRO A 146 -6.68 -6.51 14.69
C PRO A 146 -7.74 -7.61 14.53
N PHE A 147 -7.51 -8.61 13.67
CA PHE A 147 -8.51 -9.59 13.26
C PHE A 147 -8.34 -10.96 13.92
N VAL A 148 -7.27 -11.18 14.68
CA VAL A 148 -6.96 -12.48 15.30
C VAL A 148 -8.10 -12.96 16.18
N ASP A 149 -8.65 -12.10 17.05
CA ASP A 149 -9.71 -12.47 17.97
C ASP A 149 -11.02 -12.79 17.23
N ALA A 150 -11.39 -12.00 16.22
CA ALA A 150 -12.57 -12.25 15.40
C ALA A 150 -12.46 -13.55 14.60
N PHE A 151 -11.27 -13.86 14.07
CA PHE A 151 -11.03 -15.12 13.37
C PHE A 151 -11.11 -16.34 14.32
N LEU A 152 -10.51 -16.27 15.50
CA LEU A 152 -10.60 -17.34 16.51
C LEU A 152 -12.05 -17.53 16.96
N ALA A 153 -12.79 -16.44 17.18
CA ALA A 153 -14.21 -16.51 17.57
C ALA A 153 -15.09 -17.18 16.51
N ALA A 154 -14.76 -17.08 15.22
CA ALA A 154 -15.46 -17.81 14.16
C ALA A 154 -15.34 -19.34 14.30
N GLY A 155 -14.29 -19.84 14.98
CA GLY A 155 -14.13 -21.25 15.35
C GLY A 155 -14.52 -21.56 16.80
N GLY A 156 -15.22 -20.66 17.48
CA GLY A 156 -15.60 -20.82 18.90
C GLY A 156 -14.42 -20.74 19.88
N LEU A 157 -13.28 -20.17 19.46
CA LEU A 157 -12.07 -20.04 20.27
C LEU A 157 -11.89 -18.62 20.78
N ARG A 158 -11.18 -18.50 21.89
CA ARG A 158 -10.67 -17.24 22.44
C ARG A 158 -9.14 -17.23 22.35
N ARG A 159 -8.54 -16.08 22.52
CA ARG A 159 -7.08 -15.90 22.54
C ARG A 159 -6.39 -16.81 23.56
N SER A 160 -7.04 -17.10 24.69
CA SER A 160 -6.56 -18.03 25.72
C SER A 160 -6.54 -19.51 25.32
N ASP A 161 -7.23 -19.87 24.24
CA ASP A 161 -7.31 -21.25 23.74
C ASP A 161 -6.16 -21.60 22.77
N VAL A 162 -5.28 -20.63 22.46
CA VAL A 162 -4.12 -20.78 21.57
C VAL A 162 -2.87 -20.16 22.20
N ASP A 163 -1.66 -20.55 21.73
CA ASP A 163 -0.39 -19.95 22.11
C ASP A 163 0.06 -18.96 21.02
N LEU A 164 -0.16 -17.65 21.23
CA LEU A 164 0.19 -16.60 20.27
C LEU A 164 1.66 -16.18 20.44
N LEU A 165 2.52 -16.59 19.50
CA LEU A 165 3.91 -16.22 19.43
C LEU A 165 4.09 -14.94 18.62
N SER A 166 4.34 -13.81 19.30
CA SER A 166 4.68 -12.55 18.62
C SER A 166 6.11 -12.58 18.11
N VAL A 167 6.28 -12.38 16.82
CA VAL A 167 7.57 -12.33 16.13
C VAL A 167 7.67 -11.07 15.29
N ASP A 168 8.88 -10.64 14.97
CA ASP A 168 9.10 -9.50 14.07
C ASP A 168 8.80 -9.87 12.60
N ALA A 169 8.75 -8.83 11.75
CA ALA A 169 8.45 -8.99 10.34
C ALA A 169 9.44 -9.91 9.60
N ALA A 170 10.72 -9.81 9.92
CA ALA A 170 11.78 -10.59 9.26
C ALA A 170 11.77 -12.06 9.68
N GLY A 171 11.41 -12.36 10.93
CA GLY A 171 11.42 -13.70 11.51
C GLY A 171 10.15 -14.51 11.27
N LYS A 172 9.03 -13.89 10.91
CA LYS A 172 7.71 -14.54 10.88
C LYS A 172 7.65 -15.79 10.00
N ALA A 173 8.00 -15.67 8.74
CA ALA A 173 7.98 -16.79 7.79
C ALA A 173 8.97 -17.89 8.21
N ALA A 174 10.19 -17.51 8.60
CA ALA A 174 11.22 -18.46 9.04
C ALA A 174 10.81 -19.24 10.31
N THR A 175 10.19 -18.57 11.30
CA THR A 175 9.71 -19.21 12.54
C THR A 175 8.73 -20.35 12.25
N TYR A 176 7.81 -20.14 11.29
CA TYR A 176 6.90 -21.18 10.87
C TYR A 176 7.59 -22.25 10.01
N ALA A 177 8.40 -21.85 9.04
CA ALA A 177 9.05 -22.78 8.12
C ALA A 177 9.90 -23.85 8.83
N VAL A 178 10.61 -23.45 9.92
CA VAL A 178 11.44 -24.37 10.71
C VAL A 178 10.67 -25.14 11.80
N GLY A 179 9.34 -24.99 11.86
CA GLY A 179 8.48 -25.73 12.81
C GLY A 179 8.49 -25.21 14.24
N ARG A 180 8.95 -23.97 14.51
CA ARG A 180 8.88 -23.34 15.84
C ARG A 180 7.46 -22.87 16.20
N ALA A 181 6.58 -22.76 15.21
CA ALA A 181 5.15 -22.55 15.36
C ALA A 181 4.38 -23.59 14.55
N ASP A 182 3.20 -23.99 15.05
CA ASP A 182 2.31 -24.93 14.39
C ASP A 182 1.57 -24.27 13.22
N ALA A 183 1.30 -22.98 13.35
CA ALA A 183 0.63 -22.16 12.34
C ALA A 183 1.25 -20.75 12.26
N VAL A 184 0.96 -20.03 11.19
CA VAL A 184 1.32 -18.62 11.05
C VAL A 184 0.17 -17.83 10.46
N ILE A 185 -0.13 -16.67 11.06
CA ILE A 185 -1.10 -15.71 10.51
C ILE A 185 -0.34 -14.63 9.75
N SER A 186 -0.73 -14.40 8.50
CA SER A 186 -0.14 -13.35 7.65
C SER A 186 -1.01 -13.11 6.42
N THR A 187 -0.54 -12.25 5.51
CA THR A 187 -1.04 -12.24 4.14
C THR A 187 -0.60 -13.52 3.42
N ILE A 188 -1.57 -14.21 2.84
CA ILE A 188 -1.35 -15.51 2.18
C ILE A 188 -0.31 -15.40 1.05
N PRO A 189 -0.36 -14.39 0.14
CA PRO A 189 0.63 -14.26 -0.93
C PRO A 189 2.06 -14.21 -0.41
N PHE A 190 2.31 -13.43 0.64
CA PHE A 190 3.64 -13.29 1.21
C PHE A 190 4.15 -14.58 1.84
N VAL A 191 3.38 -15.14 2.78
CA VAL A 191 3.89 -16.23 3.60
C VAL A 191 3.87 -17.57 2.85
N LEU A 192 2.83 -17.86 2.05
CA LEU A 192 2.72 -19.11 1.30
C LEU A 192 3.88 -19.27 0.30
N ALA A 193 4.15 -18.24 -0.51
CA ALA A 193 5.27 -18.26 -1.45
C ALA A 193 6.63 -18.42 -0.73
N SER A 194 6.78 -17.78 0.44
CA SER A 194 8.04 -17.80 1.19
C SER A 194 8.34 -19.16 1.84
N VAL A 195 7.31 -19.94 2.21
CA VAL A 195 7.51 -21.15 3.00
C VAL A 195 7.24 -22.47 2.26
N SER A 196 6.47 -22.46 1.17
CA SER A 196 5.96 -23.68 0.51
C SER A 196 7.05 -24.65 0.06
N ARG A 197 8.25 -24.16 -0.27
CA ARG A 197 9.40 -25.00 -0.64
C ARG A 197 10.06 -25.70 0.57
N GLN A 198 9.88 -25.18 1.78
CA GLN A 198 10.46 -25.72 3.01
C GLN A 198 9.41 -26.49 3.84
N ARG A 199 8.18 -26.01 3.86
CA ARG A 199 7.07 -26.60 4.59
C ARG A 199 5.80 -26.53 3.76
N ALA A 200 5.42 -27.65 3.16
CA ALA A 200 4.16 -27.74 2.41
C ALA A 200 2.98 -27.35 3.31
N SER A 201 2.19 -26.38 2.88
CA SER A 201 1.16 -25.76 3.72
C SER A 201 -0.16 -25.57 2.98
N ASN A 202 -1.26 -25.62 3.74
CA ASN A 202 -2.57 -25.16 3.33
C ASN A 202 -2.83 -23.78 3.92
N ALA A 203 -3.56 -22.94 3.19
CA ALA A 203 -4.04 -21.66 3.69
C ALA A 203 -5.52 -21.76 4.11
N ILE A 204 -5.86 -21.17 5.25
CA ILE A 204 -7.23 -20.99 5.75
C ILE A 204 -7.52 -19.48 5.66
N PRO A 205 -8.20 -19.01 4.59
CA PRO A 205 -8.44 -17.57 4.38
C PRO A 205 -9.42 -17.02 5.39
N PHE A 206 -9.15 -15.85 5.95
CA PHE A 206 -10.06 -15.12 6.83
C PHE A 206 -11.37 -14.77 6.15
N ALA A 207 -11.34 -14.49 4.84
CA ALA A 207 -12.52 -14.20 4.03
C ALA A 207 -13.58 -15.30 4.08
N GLN A 208 -13.16 -16.58 4.14
CA GLN A 208 -14.06 -17.73 4.22
C GLN A 208 -14.71 -17.88 5.61
N HIS A 209 -14.22 -17.13 6.61
CA HIS A 209 -14.73 -17.12 7.97
C HIS A 209 -15.34 -15.76 8.35
N GLY A 210 -15.90 -15.09 7.34
CA GLY A 210 -16.67 -13.86 7.54
C GLY A 210 -15.83 -12.59 7.66
N LEU A 211 -14.52 -12.61 7.37
CA LEU A 211 -13.63 -11.47 7.44
C LEU A 211 -13.16 -11.07 6.02
N ASP A 212 -14.11 -10.89 5.10
CA ASP A 212 -13.82 -10.38 3.76
C ASP A 212 -13.98 -8.86 3.70
N MET A 213 -12.91 -8.19 3.35
CA MET A 213 -12.79 -6.73 3.31
C MET A 213 -11.69 -6.33 2.33
N VAL A 214 -11.63 -5.07 1.94
CA VAL A 214 -10.51 -4.54 1.13
C VAL A 214 -9.19 -4.75 1.88
N SER A 215 -8.15 -5.12 1.15
CA SER A 215 -6.81 -5.26 1.68
C SER A 215 -5.91 -4.12 1.21
N PHE A 216 -4.87 -4.36 0.44
CA PHE A 216 -3.86 -3.36 0.12
C PHE A 216 -4.36 -2.21 -0.75
N GLY A 217 -3.86 -1.02 -0.43
CA GLY A 217 -4.13 0.19 -1.16
C GLY A 217 -3.28 1.36 -0.67
N LEU A 218 -3.61 2.55 -1.16
CA LEU A 218 -2.97 3.81 -0.77
C LEU A 218 -3.87 4.59 0.18
N PHE A 219 -3.25 5.28 1.13
CA PHE A 219 -3.93 6.19 2.04
C PHE A 219 -3.04 7.37 2.40
N THR A 220 -3.63 8.44 2.92
CA THR A 220 -2.92 9.65 3.38
C THR A 220 -3.60 10.26 4.59
N SER A 221 -2.96 11.23 5.25
CA SER A 221 -3.63 12.06 6.25
C SER A 221 -4.54 13.11 5.59
N GLU A 222 -5.61 13.52 6.27
CA GLU A 222 -6.50 14.57 5.78
C GLU A 222 -5.76 15.91 5.55
N ALA A 223 -4.76 16.21 6.39
CA ALA A 223 -3.92 17.39 6.23
C ALA A 223 -3.12 17.37 4.92
N LYS A 224 -2.50 16.22 4.60
CA LYS A 224 -1.76 16.05 3.34
C LYS A 224 -2.70 16.01 2.13
N LEU A 225 -3.87 15.41 2.27
CA LEU A 225 -4.90 15.44 1.22
C LEU A 225 -5.32 16.88 0.89
N ALA A 226 -5.49 17.73 1.91
CA ALA A 226 -5.85 19.14 1.73
C ALA A 226 -4.71 19.97 1.10
N SER A 227 -3.45 19.74 1.49
CA SER A 227 -2.31 20.55 1.05
C SER A 227 -1.65 20.09 -0.23
N ARG A 228 -1.65 18.76 -0.52
CA ARG A 228 -0.95 18.12 -1.65
C ARG A 228 -1.87 17.22 -2.50
N GLY A 229 -3.18 17.45 -2.49
CA GLY A 229 -4.17 16.56 -3.11
C GLY A 229 -3.91 16.23 -4.58
N GLN A 230 -3.44 17.22 -5.38
CA GLN A 230 -3.12 17.00 -6.79
C GLN A 230 -1.90 16.08 -6.98
N GLU A 231 -0.85 16.28 -6.20
CA GLU A 231 0.36 15.43 -6.25
C GLU A 231 0.03 14.00 -5.80
N LEU A 232 -0.79 13.86 -4.75
CA LEU A 232 -1.26 12.56 -4.25
C LEU A 232 -2.13 11.84 -5.28
N ALA A 233 -2.99 12.57 -6.01
CA ALA A 233 -3.76 12.00 -7.10
C ALA A 233 -2.86 11.55 -8.26
N THR A 234 -1.89 12.37 -8.67
CA THR A 234 -0.91 12.00 -9.70
C THR A 234 -0.12 10.76 -9.29
N PHE A 235 0.40 10.72 -8.05
CA PHE A 235 1.11 9.57 -7.50
C PHE A 235 0.24 8.30 -7.53
N SER A 236 -1.01 8.40 -7.04
CA SER A 236 -1.93 7.26 -6.99
C SER A 236 -2.22 6.69 -8.38
N ASN A 237 -2.37 7.57 -9.39
CA ASN A 237 -2.59 7.15 -10.78
C ASN A 237 -1.35 6.47 -11.38
N VAL A 238 -0.13 6.96 -11.11
CA VAL A 238 1.10 6.31 -11.55
C VAL A 238 1.21 4.91 -10.94
N VAL A 239 0.97 4.76 -9.63
CA VAL A 239 1.03 3.44 -8.96
C VAL A 239 -0.04 2.49 -9.50
N ALA A 240 -1.28 2.96 -9.68
CA ALA A 240 -2.37 2.17 -10.24
C ALA A 240 -2.07 1.73 -11.69
N LYS A 241 -1.53 2.64 -12.52
CA LYS A 241 -1.08 2.32 -13.88
C LYS A 241 0.04 1.30 -13.88
N SER A 242 0.98 1.41 -12.93
CA SER A 242 2.07 0.45 -12.75
C SER A 242 1.55 -0.96 -12.44
N TRP A 243 0.53 -1.10 -11.59
CA TRP A 243 -0.13 -2.37 -11.34
C TRP A 243 -0.76 -2.96 -12.61
N ASN A 244 -1.49 -2.15 -13.37
CA ASN A 244 -2.11 -2.60 -14.62
C ASN A 244 -1.04 -3.03 -15.64
N TYR A 245 0.09 -2.32 -15.70
CA TYR A 245 1.23 -2.70 -16.54
C TYR A 245 1.85 -4.03 -16.08
N ILE A 246 2.09 -4.21 -14.78
CA ILE A 246 2.63 -5.46 -14.23
C ILE A 246 1.78 -6.65 -14.68
N TYR A 247 0.46 -6.59 -14.45
CA TYR A 247 -0.43 -7.71 -14.76
C TYR A 247 -0.85 -7.82 -16.24
N SER A 248 -0.28 -7.00 -17.11
CA SER A 248 -0.34 -7.18 -18.57
C SER A 248 0.84 -8.00 -19.13
N GLY A 249 1.58 -8.72 -18.29
CA GLY A 249 2.66 -9.61 -18.66
C GLY A 249 4.07 -9.08 -18.36
N HIS A 250 4.20 -8.15 -17.41
CA HIS A 250 5.48 -7.53 -17.03
C HIS A 250 5.88 -7.82 -15.57
N GLU A 251 5.40 -8.94 -15.01
CA GLU A 251 5.66 -9.34 -13.64
C GLU A 251 7.17 -9.50 -13.37
N GLN A 252 7.92 -10.02 -14.35
CA GLN A 252 9.37 -10.20 -14.22
C GLN A 252 10.12 -8.86 -14.11
N GLU A 253 9.73 -7.85 -14.90
CA GLU A 253 10.34 -6.51 -14.82
C GLU A 253 10.13 -5.89 -13.43
N ALA A 254 8.93 -6.07 -12.88
CA ALA A 254 8.58 -5.55 -11.56
C ALA A 254 9.40 -6.23 -10.44
N VAL A 255 9.59 -7.54 -10.52
CA VAL A 255 10.46 -8.31 -9.61
C VAL A 255 11.91 -7.83 -9.70
N ASP A 256 12.42 -7.64 -10.93
CA ASP A 256 13.78 -7.16 -11.17
C ASP A 256 14.00 -5.77 -10.57
N ALA A 257 13.02 -4.87 -10.67
CA ALA A 257 13.07 -3.54 -10.09
C ALA A 257 13.15 -3.55 -8.55
N ILE A 258 12.38 -4.43 -7.87
CA ILE A 258 12.47 -4.58 -6.41
C ILE A 258 13.88 -5.01 -6.01
N VAL A 259 14.40 -6.05 -6.67
CA VAL A 259 15.71 -6.63 -6.34
C VAL A 259 16.84 -5.62 -6.59
N ALA A 260 16.78 -4.86 -7.70
CA ALA A 260 17.77 -3.86 -8.03
C ALA A 260 17.83 -2.72 -6.99
N GLN A 261 16.68 -2.27 -6.49
CA GLN A 261 16.61 -1.20 -5.51
C GLN A 261 16.77 -1.65 -4.05
N ARG A 262 16.79 -2.96 -3.80
CA ARG A 262 16.97 -3.54 -2.46
C ARG A 262 18.07 -4.61 -2.46
N PRO A 263 19.32 -4.26 -2.89
CA PRO A 263 20.41 -5.24 -3.07
C PRO A 263 20.79 -5.96 -1.76
N ASN A 264 20.60 -5.30 -0.62
CA ASN A 264 20.89 -5.89 0.69
C ASN A 264 19.77 -6.77 1.23
N GLY A 265 18.59 -6.80 0.57
CA GLY A 265 17.40 -7.52 1.01
C GLY A 265 17.48 -9.04 0.86
N ARG A 266 18.50 -9.56 0.12
CA ARG A 266 18.65 -10.99 -0.22
C ARG A 266 17.35 -11.60 -0.75
N LEU A 267 16.66 -10.86 -1.62
CA LEU A 267 15.36 -11.22 -2.16
C LEU A 267 15.51 -12.31 -3.22
N ASP A 268 14.67 -13.35 -3.14
CA ASP A 268 14.56 -14.42 -4.15
C ASP A 268 13.53 -14.00 -5.21
N LYS A 269 13.97 -13.84 -6.46
CA LYS A 269 13.12 -13.45 -7.58
C LYS A 269 11.97 -14.42 -7.84
N ALA A 270 12.21 -15.73 -7.66
CA ALA A 270 11.17 -16.73 -7.87
C ALA A 270 10.09 -16.66 -6.78
N ILE A 271 10.48 -16.37 -5.52
CA ILE A 271 9.52 -16.14 -4.44
C ILE A 271 8.70 -14.87 -4.72
N LEU A 272 9.33 -13.77 -5.15
CA LEU A 272 8.63 -12.54 -5.49
C LEU A 272 7.63 -12.74 -6.65
N LEU A 273 8.00 -13.52 -7.65
CA LEU A 273 7.11 -13.84 -8.76
C LEU A 273 5.92 -14.70 -8.31
N ASP A 274 6.16 -15.71 -7.46
CA ASP A 274 5.11 -16.53 -6.85
C ASP A 274 4.15 -15.64 -6.00
N GLN A 275 4.70 -14.69 -5.25
CA GLN A 275 3.91 -13.71 -4.49
C GLN A 275 3.02 -12.87 -5.40
N LEU A 276 3.53 -12.34 -6.53
CA LEU A 276 2.75 -11.57 -7.50
C LEU A 276 1.60 -12.41 -8.08
N ASN A 277 1.89 -13.66 -8.45
CA ASN A 277 0.91 -14.57 -9.02
C ASN A 277 -0.24 -14.88 -8.05
N ILE A 278 0.08 -15.11 -6.77
CA ILE A 278 -0.93 -15.34 -5.74
C ILE A 278 -1.69 -14.04 -5.44
N LEU A 279 -0.99 -12.92 -5.31
CA LEU A 279 -1.58 -11.62 -4.99
C LEU A 279 -2.62 -11.17 -6.05
N LYS A 280 -2.37 -11.48 -7.33
CA LYS A 280 -3.28 -11.19 -8.45
C LYS A 280 -4.71 -11.67 -8.17
N THR A 281 -4.89 -12.81 -7.51
CA THR A 281 -6.20 -13.39 -7.23
C THR A 281 -7.06 -12.55 -6.27
N TYR A 282 -6.43 -11.68 -5.46
CA TYR A 282 -7.10 -10.80 -4.50
C TYR A 282 -7.50 -9.44 -5.08
N PHE A 283 -7.05 -9.13 -6.30
CA PHE A 283 -7.39 -7.87 -6.99
C PHE A 283 -8.73 -7.97 -7.73
N GLY A 284 -9.27 -9.18 -7.84
CA GLY A 284 -10.57 -9.44 -8.45
C GLY A 284 -10.65 -9.01 -9.92
N PRO A 285 -11.83 -8.61 -10.39
CA PRO A 285 -12.06 -8.27 -11.80
C PRO A 285 -11.30 -7.01 -12.25
N ALA A 286 -10.76 -6.22 -11.33
CA ALA A 286 -10.01 -5.01 -11.67
C ALA A 286 -8.75 -5.29 -12.51
N VAL A 287 -8.17 -6.51 -12.40
CA VAL A 287 -7.04 -6.95 -13.23
C VAL A 287 -7.42 -6.99 -14.70
N GLU A 288 -8.51 -7.68 -15.03
CA GLU A 288 -8.97 -7.85 -16.41
C GLU A 288 -9.54 -6.55 -17.00
N GLN A 289 -10.14 -5.73 -16.15
CA GLN A 289 -10.73 -4.43 -16.53
C GLN A 289 -9.70 -3.31 -16.65
N GLY A 290 -8.43 -3.53 -16.23
CA GLY A 290 -7.41 -2.48 -16.19
C GLY A 290 -7.77 -1.35 -15.22
N SER A 291 -8.52 -1.65 -14.16
CA SER A 291 -9.08 -0.67 -13.22
C SER A 291 -8.51 -0.80 -11.80
N ILE A 292 -7.36 -1.43 -11.65
CA ILE A 292 -6.68 -1.52 -10.34
C ILE A 292 -6.42 -0.11 -9.80
N GLY A 293 -6.77 0.11 -8.53
CA GLY A 293 -6.65 1.42 -7.88
C GLY A 293 -7.95 2.21 -7.80
N VAL A 294 -8.97 1.85 -8.57
CA VAL A 294 -10.27 2.51 -8.50
C VAL A 294 -11.00 2.11 -7.21
N ASN A 295 -11.44 3.09 -6.43
CA ASN A 295 -12.27 2.85 -5.25
C ASN A 295 -13.69 2.52 -5.67
N GLN A 296 -14.13 1.26 -5.49
CA GLN A 296 -15.50 0.84 -5.77
C GLN A 296 -16.34 0.98 -4.49
N PRO A 297 -17.45 1.75 -4.48
CA PRO A 297 -18.29 1.94 -3.30
C PRO A 297 -18.72 0.62 -2.64
N ALA A 298 -19.10 -0.38 -3.43
CA ALA A 298 -19.54 -1.68 -2.92
C ALA A 298 -18.46 -2.42 -2.09
N ASP A 299 -17.18 -2.29 -2.45
CA ASP A 299 -16.09 -2.90 -1.70
C ASP A 299 -15.88 -2.23 -0.34
N TRP A 300 -16.07 -0.91 -0.29
CA TRP A 300 -15.99 -0.14 0.95
C TRP A 300 -17.20 -0.36 1.84
N ASP A 301 -18.42 -0.45 1.28
CA ASP A 301 -19.64 -0.80 2.02
C ASP A 301 -19.49 -2.19 2.66
N LYS A 302 -19.03 -3.19 1.88
CA LYS A 302 -18.74 -4.54 2.38
C LYS A 302 -17.71 -4.50 3.52
N THR A 303 -16.65 -3.70 3.38
CA THR A 303 -15.59 -3.58 4.38
C THR A 303 -16.13 -2.99 5.69
N VAL A 304 -16.86 -1.89 5.62
CA VAL A 304 -17.47 -1.25 6.80
C VAL A 304 -18.43 -2.21 7.48
N ALA A 305 -19.36 -2.83 6.74
CA ALA A 305 -20.31 -3.79 7.28
C ALA A 305 -19.60 -5.00 7.95
N THR A 306 -18.51 -5.49 7.37
CA THR A 306 -17.71 -6.57 7.96
C THR A 306 -17.10 -6.15 9.29
N LEU A 307 -16.48 -4.96 9.35
CA LEU A 307 -15.80 -4.44 10.55
C LEU A 307 -16.79 -4.10 11.67
N GLU A 308 -17.98 -3.58 11.34
CA GLU A 308 -19.07 -3.34 12.28
C GLU A 308 -19.58 -4.66 12.88
N ARG A 309 -19.83 -5.66 12.04
CA ARG A 309 -20.34 -6.97 12.46
C ARG A 309 -19.42 -7.70 13.44
N VAL A 310 -18.10 -7.51 13.29
CA VAL A 310 -17.11 -8.10 14.22
C VAL A 310 -16.64 -7.10 15.29
N GLU A 311 -17.37 -6.00 15.48
CA GLU A 311 -17.19 -5.01 16.54
C GLU A 311 -15.80 -4.34 16.57
N LEU A 312 -15.12 -4.27 15.41
CA LEU A 312 -13.83 -3.59 15.27
C LEU A 312 -13.98 -2.09 15.03
N ILE A 313 -15.16 -1.66 14.59
CA ILE A 313 -15.56 -0.25 14.48
C ILE A 313 -16.98 -0.07 15.02
N PRO A 314 -17.38 1.14 15.47
CA PRO A 314 -18.75 1.41 15.90
C PRO A 314 -19.75 1.18 14.76
N ALA A 315 -20.98 0.77 15.09
CA ALA A 315 -22.05 0.61 14.12
C ALA A 315 -22.55 1.94 13.53
N GLY A 316 -23.09 1.90 12.31
CA GLY A 316 -23.71 3.05 11.63
C GLY A 316 -22.71 3.97 10.93
N GLN A 317 -21.52 3.45 10.61
CA GLN A 317 -20.50 4.21 9.87
C GLN A 317 -20.86 4.33 8.39
N LYS A 318 -20.50 5.44 7.77
CA LYS A 318 -20.66 5.64 6.32
C LYS A 318 -19.34 5.28 5.62
N ALA A 319 -19.38 4.37 4.68
CA ALA A 319 -18.18 3.95 3.92
C ALA A 319 -17.49 5.13 3.23
N THR A 320 -18.24 6.13 2.76
CA THR A 320 -17.72 7.36 2.13
C THR A 320 -16.86 8.23 3.06
N ASP A 321 -16.92 8.02 4.36
CA ASP A 321 -16.07 8.75 5.32
C ASP A 321 -14.62 8.24 5.30
N TYR A 322 -14.40 7.02 4.80
CA TYR A 322 -13.11 6.33 4.87
C TYR A 322 -12.24 6.48 3.64
N TYR A 323 -12.77 6.89 2.50
CA TYR A 323 -11.98 7.05 1.28
C TYR A 323 -12.28 8.36 0.55
N GLN A 324 -11.35 8.78 -0.29
CA GLN A 324 -11.53 9.89 -1.22
C GLN A 324 -11.94 9.32 -2.57
N SER A 325 -13.13 9.70 -3.03
CA SER A 325 -13.60 9.34 -4.38
C SER A 325 -12.87 10.11 -5.46
N GLY A 326 -12.80 9.56 -6.69
CA GLY A 326 -12.32 10.26 -7.87
C GLY A 326 -10.81 10.48 -7.95
N VAL A 327 -10.01 9.92 -7.04
CA VAL A 327 -8.53 10.01 -7.07
C VAL A 327 -7.98 9.19 -8.23
N VAL A 328 -8.39 7.94 -8.33
CA VAL A 328 -8.11 7.04 -9.45
C VAL A 328 -9.43 6.71 -10.14
N THR A 329 -9.49 6.92 -11.44
CA THR A 329 -10.68 6.66 -12.27
C THR A 329 -10.28 5.93 -13.55
N PRO A 330 -11.17 5.18 -14.21
CA PRO A 330 -10.88 4.59 -15.50
C PRO A 330 -10.38 5.62 -16.52
N GLN A 331 -10.92 6.83 -16.48
CA GLN A 331 -10.51 7.93 -17.37
C GLN A 331 -9.09 8.42 -17.06
N SER A 332 -8.73 8.62 -15.80
CA SER A 332 -7.38 9.04 -15.43
C SER A 332 -6.34 7.97 -15.76
N LEU A 333 -6.68 6.68 -15.61
CA LEU A 333 -5.82 5.57 -16.02
C LEU A 333 -5.61 5.50 -17.52
N SER A 334 -6.66 5.73 -18.32
CA SER A 334 -6.55 5.70 -19.79
C SER A 334 -5.78 6.90 -20.35
N SER A 335 -5.92 8.08 -19.74
CA SER A 335 -5.25 9.32 -20.19
C SER A 335 -3.79 9.43 -19.75
N LEU A 336 -3.35 8.67 -18.76
CA LEU A 336 -1.97 8.69 -18.28
C LEU A 336 -1.06 7.89 -19.22
N GLU A 337 -0.20 8.59 -19.98
CA GLU A 337 0.84 7.96 -20.79
C GLU A 337 2.13 7.82 -19.99
N LEU A 338 2.56 6.58 -19.75
CA LEU A 338 3.86 6.23 -19.14
C LEU A 338 4.71 5.55 -20.24
N LYS A 339 5.89 6.14 -20.50
CA LYS A 339 6.83 5.66 -21.55
C LYS A 339 7.99 4.92 -20.96
#